data_b73657ecd8770c320380428fe066672f
#
_entry.id   b73657ecd8770c320380428fe066672f
#
_cell.length_a   1.000
_cell.length_b   1.000
_cell.length_c   1.000
_cell.angle_alpha   90.00
_cell.angle_beta   90.00
_cell.angle_gamma   90.00
#
_symmetry.space_group_name_H-M   'P 1'
#
loop_
_entity.id
_entity.type
_entity.pdbx_description
1 polymer ?
#
loop_
_entity_poly.entity_id
_entity_poly.type
_entity_poly.pdbx_seq_one_letter_code
_entity_poly.pdbx_strand_id
1 'polypeptide(L)'
;MASHPASTPLPAYRETLREEPDSNAVLKLVVVILGIAVGAMIPLGIWLAASAQHATHEAEVAAAKANVATPGAGSVPGMAGTNAQGGSYATPSFAGIAPANADALAMKHAAYPAELPAAPAGPVAHVRLTIQHRVVSIAPGIRYDAWTFGDSAPGPVIHVREGQRVDVTLVNDAPMAHSVDFHAAQIAPNRAFSDVLPGKSKRFSFVASTPGVFMYHCGTAPAFMHIANGMYGAIVVEPRNLPPAQRQYVLVSSEWYLNGPGLKTPASLDLTKADDMTPDWVTWNGYAAQYKTHPLTAMPGDTVRFWVVDAGPSLNTDFHVVGTVL
;
A
#
# COMPACT_ATOMS: atom_id res chain seq x y z
N MET A 1 86.26 -53.53 -26.00
CA MET A 1 85.63 -52.33 -25.48
C MET A 1 85.21 -51.47 -26.68
N ALA A 2 83.97 -51.50 -27.11
CA ALA A 2 83.46 -50.79 -28.27
C ALA A 2 82.40 -49.79 -27.75
N SER A 3 82.71 -48.51 -27.93
CA SER A 3 81.86 -47.38 -27.58
C SER A 3 80.74 -47.23 -28.65
N HIS A 4 79.50 -47.22 -28.21
CA HIS A 4 78.37 -46.88 -29.06
C HIS A 4 78.26 -45.36 -29.17
N PRO A 5 77.92 -44.82 -30.36
CA PRO A 5 77.61 -43.38 -30.51
C PRO A 5 76.23 -43.07 -30.08
N ALA A 6 76.05 -41.89 -29.45
CA ALA A 6 74.77 -41.34 -29.00
C ALA A 6 73.89 -40.95 -30.19
N SER A 7 72.66 -41.35 -30.13
CA SER A 7 71.60 -40.94 -31.09
C SER A 7 71.06 -39.53 -30.80
N THR A 8 71.10 -38.70 -31.82
CA THR A 8 70.54 -37.32 -31.82
C THR A 8 69.00 -37.38 -31.86
N PRO A 9 68.29 -36.66 -31.02
CA PRO A 9 66.82 -36.62 -31.13
C PRO A 9 66.34 -35.77 -32.30
N LEU A 10 65.30 -36.27 -33.01
CA LEU A 10 64.67 -35.61 -34.11
C LEU A 10 63.85 -34.39 -33.61
N PRO A 11 63.69 -33.28 -34.37
CA PRO A 11 62.92 -32.12 -33.96
C PRO A 11 61.46 -32.45 -33.93
N ALA A 12 60.79 -32.03 -32.84
CA ALA A 12 59.36 -32.18 -32.66
C ALA A 12 58.55 -31.40 -33.74
N TYR A 13 57.74 -32.08 -34.48
CA TYR A 13 56.83 -31.51 -35.44
C TYR A 13 55.74 -30.81 -34.65
N ARG A 14 55.65 -29.43 -34.71
CA ARG A 14 54.56 -28.65 -34.19
C ARG A 14 53.40 -28.72 -35.18
N GLU A 15 52.40 -29.53 -34.89
CA GLU A 15 51.12 -29.49 -35.55
C GLU A 15 50.45 -28.18 -35.19
N THR A 16 50.34 -27.25 -36.12
CA THR A 16 49.50 -26.06 -36.01
C THR A 16 48.05 -26.52 -36.22
N LEU A 17 47.35 -26.72 -35.10
CA LEU A 17 45.91 -26.90 -35.14
C LEU A 17 45.28 -25.67 -35.82
N ARG A 18 44.82 -25.82 -37.06
CA ARG A 18 43.91 -24.88 -37.68
C ARG A 18 42.60 -24.99 -36.91
N GLU A 19 42.24 -23.96 -36.15
CA GLU A 19 40.86 -23.83 -35.63
C GLU A 19 39.90 -23.79 -36.81
N GLU A 20 39.06 -24.82 -36.92
CA GLU A 20 37.95 -24.81 -37.86
C GLU A 20 36.99 -23.66 -37.47
N PRO A 21 36.51 -22.85 -38.39
CA PRO A 21 35.58 -21.79 -38.08
C PRO A 21 34.33 -22.41 -37.49
N ASP A 22 33.91 -21.93 -36.29
CA ASP A 22 32.69 -22.39 -35.58
C ASP A 22 31.48 -22.23 -36.53
N SER A 23 31.01 -23.33 -37.11
CA SER A 23 29.90 -23.36 -38.05
C SER A 23 28.58 -22.75 -37.47
N ASN A 24 28.54 -22.57 -36.16
CA ASN A 24 27.42 -21.98 -35.44
C ASN A 24 27.63 -20.51 -35.03
N ALA A 25 28.79 -19.91 -35.41
CA ALA A 25 29.11 -18.53 -34.98
C ALA A 25 28.06 -17.52 -35.45
N VAL A 26 27.54 -17.66 -36.68
CA VAL A 26 26.50 -16.81 -37.22
C VAL A 26 25.16 -17.01 -36.46
N LEU A 27 24.82 -18.24 -36.13
CA LEU A 27 23.61 -18.57 -35.38
C LEU A 27 23.69 -18.00 -33.94
N LYS A 28 24.85 -18.13 -33.28
CA LYS A 28 25.11 -17.54 -31.96
C LYS A 28 24.99 -16.02 -31.98
N LEU A 29 25.54 -15.37 -33.02
CA LEU A 29 25.44 -13.92 -33.20
C LEU A 29 23.99 -13.48 -33.41
N VAL A 30 23.22 -14.19 -34.23
CA VAL A 30 21.79 -13.89 -34.47
C VAL A 30 20.98 -14.03 -33.17
N VAL A 31 21.21 -15.07 -32.37
CA VAL A 31 20.54 -15.28 -31.10
C VAL A 31 20.86 -14.15 -30.11
N VAL A 32 22.11 -13.72 -30.04
CA VAL A 32 22.52 -12.59 -29.17
C VAL A 32 21.86 -11.28 -29.62
N ILE A 33 21.86 -11.00 -30.94
CA ILE A 33 21.22 -9.77 -31.47
C ILE A 33 19.70 -9.79 -31.22
N LEU A 34 19.03 -10.91 -31.44
CA LEU A 34 17.62 -11.05 -31.13
C LEU A 34 17.34 -10.91 -29.63
N GLY A 35 18.17 -11.47 -28.76
CA GLY A 35 18.08 -11.32 -27.32
C GLY A 35 18.20 -9.84 -26.85
N ILE A 36 19.16 -9.10 -27.43
CA ILE A 36 19.34 -7.67 -27.16
C ILE A 36 18.13 -6.86 -27.69
N ALA A 37 17.64 -7.17 -28.90
CA ALA A 37 16.48 -6.48 -29.47
C ALA A 37 15.21 -6.69 -28.63
N VAL A 38 14.94 -7.93 -28.20
CA VAL A 38 13.80 -8.24 -27.31
C VAL A 38 13.98 -7.58 -25.94
N GLY A 39 15.20 -7.62 -25.39
CA GLY A 39 15.53 -6.99 -24.12
C GLY A 39 15.36 -5.47 -24.12
N ALA A 40 15.58 -4.81 -25.27
CA ALA A 40 15.37 -3.37 -25.42
C ALA A 40 13.89 -3.01 -25.71
N MET A 41 13.15 -3.87 -26.40
CA MET A 41 11.73 -3.61 -26.71
C MET A 41 10.81 -3.73 -25.49
N ILE A 42 11.13 -4.59 -24.53
CA ILE A 42 10.32 -4.73 -23.29
C ILE A 42 10.28 -3.43 -22.48
N PRO A 43 11.44 -2.79 -22.14
CA PRO A 43 11.42 -1.52 -21.41
C PRO A 43 10.73 -0.40 -22.21
N LEU A 44 10.93 -0.36 -23.53
CA LEU A 44 10.29 0.63 -24.40
C LEU A 44 8.77 0.43 -24.44
N GLY A 45 8.30 -0.81 -24.52
CA GLY A 45 6.88 -1.13 -24.48
C GLY A 45 6.23 -0.76 -23.14
N ILE A 46 6.91 -1.02 -22.03
CA ILE A 46 6.45 -0.62 -20.69
C ILE A 46 6.41 0.92 -20.57
N TRP A 47 7.46 1.60 -21.06
CA TRP A 47 7.51 3.06 -21.06
C TRP A 47 6.42 3.69 -21.93
N LEU A 48 6.18 3.16 -23.14
CA LEU A 48 5.10 3.63 -24.01
C LEU A 48 3.71 3.37 -23.43
N ALA A 49 3.50 2.22 -22.77
CA ALA A 49 2.25 1.92 -22.09
C ALA A 49 2.01 2.87 -20.89
N ALA A 50 3.05 3.12 -20.09
CA ALA A 50 3.00 4.08 -18.99
C ALA A 50 2.73 5.51 -19.49
N SER A 51 3.38 5.92 -20.57
CA SER A 51 3.18 7.24 -21.18
C SER A 51 1.76 7.40 -21.77
N ALA A 52 1.21 6.33 -22.36
CA ALA A 52 -0.16 6.33 -22.87
C ALA A 52 -1.18 6.40 -21.71
N GLN A 53 -0.93 5.69 -20.61
CA GLN A 53 -1.76 5.78 -19.40
C GLN A 53 -1.69 7.18 -18.76
N HIS A 54 -0.51 7.81 -18.76
CA HIS A 54 -0.36 9.19 -18.27
C HIS A 54 -1.14 10.17 -19.15
N ALA A 55 -1.08 10.03 -20.48
CA ALA A 55 -1.81 10.87 -21.42
C ALA A 55 -3.34 10.68 -21.33
N THR A 56 -3.81 9.44 -21.11
CA THR A 56 -5.26 9.19 -20.88
C THR A 56 -5.72 9.75 -19.55
N HIS A 57 -4.90 9.65 -18.50
CA HIS A 57 -5.20 10.24 -17.20
C HIS A 57 -5.25 11.77 -17.26
N GLU A 58 -4.30 12.42 -17.93
CA GLU A 58 -4.35 13.88 -18.15
C GLU A 58 -5.57 14.30 -18.98
N ALA A 59 -5.97 13.51 -19.98
CA ALA A 59 -7.17 13.76 -20.77
C ALA A 59 -8.46 13.59 -19.94
N GLU A 60 -8.53 12.59 -19.08
CA GLU A 60 -9.66 12.36 -18.15
C GLU A 60 -9.75 13.48 -17.11
N VAL A 61 -8.62 13.91 -16.55
CA VAL A 61 -8.56 15.06 -15.62
C VAL A 61 -8.96 16.34 -16.32
N ALA A 62 -8.53 16.55 -17.58
CA ALA A 62 -8.93 17.71 -18.38
C ALA A 62 -10.43 17.67 -18.73
N ALA A 63 -10.97 16.51 -19.06
CA ALA A 63 -12.40 16.32 -19.32
C ALA A 63 -13.25 16.51 -18.05
N ALA A 64 -12.78 16.03 -16.90
CA ALA A 64 -13.42 16.28 -15.61
C ALA A 64 -13.41 17.78 -15.25
N LYS A 65 -12.30 18.47 -15.48
CA LYS A 65 -12.19 19.93 -15.31
C LYS A 65 -13.12 20.71 -16.28
N ALA A 66 -13.31 20.24 -17.50
CA ALA A 66 -14.21 20.86 -18.48
C ALA A 66 -15.71 20.67 -18.11
N ASN A 67 -16.07 19.55 -17.51
CA ASN A 67 -17.45 19.29 -17.07
C ASN A 67 -17.87 20.06 -15.79
N VAL A 68 -16.92 20.58 -15.02
CA VAL A 68 -17.19 21.44 -13.85
C VAL A 68 -17.53 22.88 -14.25
N ALA A 69 -17.35 23.25 -15.50
CA ALA A 69 -17.62 24.61 -16.00
C ALA A 69 -19.10 24.91 -16.33
N THR A 70 -20.08 24.14 -15.83
CA THR A 70 -21.51 24.46 -16.03
C THR A 70 -22.07 25.15 -14.76
N PRO A 71 -22.53 26.41 -14.85
CA PRO A 71 -23.04 27.12 -13.67
C PRO A 71 -24.47 26.69 -13.37
N GLY A 72 -24.68 26.08 -12.23
CA GLY A 72 -26.02 25.76 -11.78
C GLY A 72 -26.09 24.96 -10.49
N ALA A 73 -25.66 25.51 -9.35
CA ALA A 73 -26.20 25.11 -8.04
C ALA A 73 -25.87 26.18 -6.99
N GLY A 74 -26.88 26.57 -6.24
CA GLY A 74 -26.89 27.72 -5.34
C GLY A 74 -25.78 27.76 -4.30
N SER A 75 -25.22 28.90 -4.16
CA SER A 75 -24.28 29.30 -3.11
C SER A 75 -24.92 29.24 -1.73
N VAL A 76 -24.33 28.50 -0.81
CA VAL A 76 -24.56 28.65 0.63
C VAL A 76 -23.61 29.73 1.15
N PRO A 77 -24.12 30.79 1.79
CA PRO A 77 -23.24 31.87 2.29
C PRO A 77 -22.56 31.44 3.59
N GLY A 78 -21.25 31.59 3.63
CA GLY A 78 -20.49 31.60 4.87
C GLY A 78 -19.32 30.65 4.89
N MET A 79 -18.21 31.12 4.36
CA MET A 79 -16.80 31.01 4.76
C MET A 79 -15.89 31.24 3.54
N ALA A 80 -15.80 32.51 3.16
CA ALA A 80 -14.78 32.96 2.22
C ALA A 80 -13.53 33.33 3.02
N GLY A 81 -12.53 32.46 3.02
CA GLY A 81 -11.17 32.84 3.31
C GLY A 81 -10.59 33.53 2.07
N THR A 82 -10.44 34.84 2.11
CA THR A 82 -9.82 35.63 1.05
C THR A 82 -8.32 35.41 1.02
N ASN A 83 -7.81 34.73 0.01
CA ASN A 83 -6.45 34.93 -0.49
C ASN A 83 -6.54 35.28 -1.97
N ALA A 84 -6.35 36.58 -2.24
CA ALA A 84 -6.20 37.08 -3.58
C ALA A 84 -4.85 36.65 -4.15
N GLN A 85 -4.89 35.84 -5.24
CA GLN A 85 -4.09 35.95 -6.45
C GLN A 85 -4.12 34.64 -7.24
N GLY A 86 -4.66 34.74 -8.48
CA GLY A 86 -4.51 33.72 -9.52
C GLY A 86 -5.52 32.55 -9.43
N GLY A 87 -6.56 32.58 -10.26
CA GLY A 87 -7.66 31.61 -10.30
C GLY A 87 -7.25 30.14 -10.41
N SER A 88 -7.05 29.54 -9.27
CA SER A 88 -7.21 28.10 -9.08
C SER A 88 -8.57 27.94 -8.40
N TYR A 89 -9.49 27.24 -9.03
CA TYR A 89 -10.70 26.79 -8.37
C TYR A 89 -10.28 25.73 -7.34
N ALA A 90 -9.96 26.18 -6.13
CA ALA A 90 -9.67 25.28 -5.02
C ALA A 90 -10.88 24.36 -4.84
N THR A 91 -10.68 23.06 -4.86
CA THR A 91 -11.71 22.08 -4.51
C THR A 91 -12.23 22.42 -3.11
N PRO A 92 -13.56 22.44 -2.87
CA PRO A 92 -14.11 22.81 -1.56
C PRO A 92 -13.56 21.87 -0.48
N SER A 93 -12.98 22.43 0.59
CA SER A 93 -12.59 21.65 1.76
C SER A 93 -13.82 21.31 2.60
N PHE A 94 -13.90 20.05 3.02
CA PHE A 94 -14.89 19.53 3.97
C PHE A 94 -14.26 19.26 5.34
N ALA A 95 -13.05 19.75 5.59
CA ALA A 95 -12.37 19.64 6.87
C ALA A 95 -13.19 20.31 7.99
N GLY A 96 -13.34 19.59 9.09
CA GLY A 96 -14.07 20.11 10.26
C GLY A 96 -15.59 20.22 10.10
N ILE A 97 -16.19 19.81 8.98
CA ILE A 97 -17.64 19.73 8.87
C ILE A 97 -18.16 18.71 9.88
N ALA A 98 -19.14 19.13 10.67
CA ALA A 98 -19.82 18.25 11.62
C ALA A 98 -21.31 18.57 11.69
N PRO A 99 -22.18 17.58 11.85
CA PRO A 99 -23.60 17.80 12.09
C PRO A 99 -23.84 18.38 13.51
N ALA A 100 -24.97 19.01 13.72
CA ALA A 100 -25.30 19.62 15.02
C ALA A 100 -25.27 18.65 16.22
N ASN A 101 -25.46 17.36 15.97
CA ASN A 101 -25.43 16.29 16.98
C ASN A 101 -24.11 15.47 16.97
N ALA A 102 -23.01 16.04 16.50
CA ALA A 102 -21.73 15.36 16.33
C ALA A 102 -21.24 14.69 17.61
N ASP A 103 -21.32 15.35 18.77
CA ASP A 103 -20.87 14.79 20.06
C ASP A 103 -21.67 13.52 20.43
N ALA A 104 -22.98 13.54 20.22
CA ALA A 104 -23.82 12.36 20.47
C ALA A 104 -23.47 11.20 19.51
N LEU A 105 -23.12 11.51 18.26
CA LEU A 105 -22.67 10.51 17.28
C LEU A 105 -21.28 9.95 17.63
N ALA A 106 -20.36 10.80 18.07
CA ALA A 106 -19.04 10.39 18.52
C ALA A 106 -19.12 9.43 19.72
N MET A 107 -19.98 9.72 20.69
CA MET A 107 -20.18 8.87 21.86
C MET A 107 -20.81 7.51 21.52
N LYS A 108 -21.62 7.43 20.47
CA LYS A 108 -22.26 6.19 20.01
C LYS A 108 -21.37 5.37 19.05
N HIS A 109 -20.32 5.97 18.53
CA HIS A 109 -19.41 5.29 17.63
C HIS A 109 -18.70 4.15 18.38
N ALA A 110 -18.71 2.94 17.81
CA ALA A 110 -17.84 1.87 18.29
C ALA A 110 -16.42 2.15 17.79
N ALA A 111 -15.51 2.50 18.71
CA ALA A 111 -14.13 2.77 18.34
C ALA A 111 -13.48 1.56 17.65
N TYR A 112 -12.65 1.83 16.67
CA TYR A 112 -11.82 0.79 16.07
C TYR A 112 -10.94 0.16 17.14
N PRO A 113 -10.90 -1.19 17.26
CA PRO A 113 -10.06 -1.85 18.26
C PRO A 113 -8.59 -1.50 18.06
N ALA A 114 -7.99 -0.83 19.04
CA ALA A 114 -6.56 -0.49 18.98
C ALA A 114 -5.69 -1.56 19.65
N GLU A 115 -6.24 -2.40 20.49
CA GLU A 115 -5.49 -3.47 21.15
C GLU A 115 -4.88 -4.43 20.13
N LEU A 116 -3.60 -4.76 20.32
CA LEU A 116 -2.92 -5.76 19.50
C LEU A 116 -3.61 -7.12 19.72
N PRO A 117 -4.20 -7.74 18.67
CA PRO A 117 -4.82 -9.06 18.80
C PRO A 117 -3.78 -10.12 19.15
N ALA A 118 -4.20 -11.23 19.76
CA ALA A 118 -3.28 -12.33 20.05
C ALA A 118 -2.68 -12.92 18.77
N ALA A 119 -1.37 -13.15 18.76
CA ALA A 119 -0.73 -13.85 17.65
C ALA A 119 -1.15 -15.34 17.64
N PRO A 120 -1.47 -15.91 16.46
CA PRO A 120 -1.81 -17.33 16.35
C PRO A 120 -0.72 -18.23 16.92
N ALA A 121 -1.14 -19.31 17.58
CA ALA A 121 -0.21 -20.32 18.07
C ALA A 121 0.40 -21.15 16.92
N GLY A 122 1.57 -21.76 17.18
CA GLY A 122 2.22 -22.67 16.21
C GLY A 122 3.05 -21.98 15.14
N PRO A 123 3.59 -22.77 14.18
CA PRO A 123 4.54 -22.28 13.19
C PRO A 123 3.89 -21.58 11.99
N VAL A 124 2.57 -21.65 11.85
CA VAL A 124 1.83 -21.12 10.71
C VAL A 124 0.69 -20.22 11.20
N ALA A 125 0.64 -19.01 10.67
CA ALA A 125 -0.47 -18.08 10.82
C ALA A 125 -1.33 -18.10 9.55
N HIS A 126 -2.62 -18.39 9.69
CA HIS A 126 -3.56 -18.35 8.58
C HIS A 126 -4.27 -17.00 8.57
N VAL A 127 -4.07 -16.23 7.49
CA VAL A 127 -4.66 -14.92 7.30
C VAL A 127 -5.67 -15.00 6.15
N ARG A 128 -6.91 -14.61 6.42
CA ARG A 128 -7.94 -14.46 5.40
C ARG A 128 -8.34 -13.00 5.31
N LEU A 129 -8.16 -12.41 4.13
CA LEU A 129 -8.62 -11.06 3.81
C LEU A 129 -9.71 -11.16 2.74
N THR A 130 -10.85 -10.56 3.00
CA THR A 130 -11.94 -10.41 2.01
C THR A 130 -11.99 -8.96 1.58
N ILE A 131 -11.91 -8.70 0.29
CA ILE A 131 -11.98 -7.37 -0.28
C ILE A 131 -13.44 -7.06 -0.58
N GLN A 132 -13.90 -5.90 -0.12
CA GLN A 132 -15.28 -5.42 -0.31
C GLN A 132 -15.29 -3.90 -0.41
N HIS A 133 -16.32 -3.35 -1.09
CA HIS A 133 -16.62 -1.94 -1.01
C HIS A 133 -17.66 -1.72 0.08
N ARG A 134 -17.41 -0.79 1.00
CA ARG A 134 -18.23 -0.55 2.18
C ARG A 134 -18.36 0.93 2.49
N VAL A 135 -19.54 1.33 2.90
CA VAL A 135 -19.72 2.65 3.50
C VAL A 135 -19.23 2.59 4.94
N VAL A 136 -18.16 3.33 5.22
CA VAL A 136 -17.57 3.46 6.55
C VAL A 136 -17.86 4.84 7.15
N SER A 137 -17.85 4.95 8.47
CA SER A 137 -17.93 6.22 9.18
C SER A 137 -16.50 6.68 9.49
N ILE A 138 -16.12 7.88 9.06
CA ILE A 138 -14.76 8.42 9.22
C ILE A 138 -14.66 9.57 10.22
N ALA A 139 -15.81 10.16 10.55
CA ALA A 139 -15.96 11.21 11.57
C ALA A 139 -17.43 11.22 12.04
N PRO A 140 -17.80 11.95 13.11
CA PRO A 140 -19.17 12.02 13.58
C PRO A 140 -20.15 12.46 12.49
N GLY A 141 -20.99 11.53 12.01
CA GLY A 141 -21.96 11.77 10.95
C GLY A 141 -21.41 11.85 9.53
N ILE A 142 -20.11 11.72 9.34
CA ILE A 142 -19.44 11.72 8.02
C ILE A 142 -19.23 10.29 7.56
N ARG A 143 -19.78 9.95 6.39
CA ARG A 143 -19.66 8.62 5.78
C ARG A 143 -18.88 8.67 4.49
N TYR A 144 -18.14 7.60 4.22
CA TYR A 144 -17.30 7.46 3.06
C TYR A 144 -17.52 6.09 2.40
N ASP A 145 -17.60 6.06 1.07
CA ASP A 145 -17.71 4.83 0.28
C ASP A 145 -16.29 4.28 0.05
N ALA A 146 -15.86 3.44 0.99
CA ALA A 146 -14.49 2.94 1.04
C ALA A 146 -14.32 1.61 0.31
N TRP A 147 -13.12 1.36 -0.17
CA TRP A 147 -12.64 0.05 -0.56
C TRP A 147 -11.90 -0.56 0.62
N THR A 148 -12.24 -1.77 1.01
CA THR A 148 -11.78 -2.29 2.31
C THR A 148 -11.19 -3.69 2.21
N PHE A 149 -10.27 -4.00 3.14
CA PHE A 149 -9.97 -5.36 3.54
C PHE A 149 -10.84 -5.72 4.75
N GLY A 150 -11.81 -6.61 4.56
CA GLY A 150 -12.86 -6.85 5.55
C GLY A 150 -13.96 -5.80 5.46
N ASP A 151 -14.43 -5.31 6.61
CA ASP A 151 -15.56 -4.39 6.70
C ASP A 151 -15.14 -2.99 7.19
N SER A 152 -13.85 -2.70 7.27
CA SER A 152 -13.31 -1.46 7.84
C SER A 152 -12.09 -0.94 7.07
N ALA A 153 -11.80 0.33 7.26
CA ALA A 153 -10.55 0.99 6.90
C ALA A 153 -10.03 1.77 8.12
N PRO A 154 -8.85 1.38 8.65
CA PRO A 154 -7.95 0.32 8.17
C PRO A 154 -8.58 -1.07 8.22
N GLY A 155 -8.04 -1.99 7.41
CA GLY A 155 -8.35 -3.41 7.48
C GLY A 155 -7.85 -4.04 8.79
N PRO A 156 -8.15 -5.32 9.05
CA PRO A 156 -7.83 -5.97 10.32
C PRO A 156 -6.34 -5.95 10.64
N VAL A 157 -6.00 -5.71 11.92
CA VAL A 157 -4.63 -5.87 12.40
C VAL A 157 -4.24 -7.33 12.36
N ILE A 158 -3.12 -7.63 11.69
CA ILE A 158 -2.54 -8.97 11.63
C ILE A 158 -1.37 -9.02 12.62
N HIS A 159 -1.39 -9.98 13.55
CA HIS A 159 -0.30 -10.20 14.50
C HIS A 159 0.32 -11.56 14.26
N VAL A 160 1.62 -11.58 14.02
CA VAL A 160 2.42 -12.80 13.84
C VAL A 160 3.73 -12.69 14.59
N ARG A 161 4.44 -13.81 14.74
CA ARG A 161 5.76 -13.85 15.39
C ARG A 161 6.87 -13.95 14.36
N GLU A 162 8.02 -13.42 14.69
CA GLU A 162 9.23 -13.57 13.90
C GLU A 162 9.54 -15.05 13.61
N GLY A 163 9.72 -15.35 12.31
CA GLY A 163 9.96 -16.70 11.79
C GLY A 163 8.69 -17.52 11.51
N GLN A 164 7.51 -17.03 11.88
CA GLN A 164 6.25 -17.70 11.58
C GLN A 164 5.96 -17.63 10.08
N ARG A 165 5.47 -18.74 9.50
CA ARG A 165 4.93 -18.75 8.14
C ARG A 165 3.55 -18.15 8.13
N VAL A 166 3.29 -17.24 7.22
CA VAL A 166 1.99 -16.59 7.02
C VAL A 166 1.37 -17.15 5.75
N ASP A 167 0.29 -17.90 5.89
CA ASP A 167 -0.51 -18.42 4.78
C ASP A 167 -1.69 -17.47 4.53
N VAL A 168 -1.63 -16.73 3.42
CA VAL A 168 -2.64 -15.73 3.08
C VAL A 168 -3.65 -16.31 2.10
N THR A 169 -4.93 -16.10 2.38
CA THR A 169 -6.04 -16.29 1.46
C THR A 169 -6.71 -14.94 1.22
N LEU A 170 -6.55 -14.40 0.02
CA LEU A 170 -7.21 -13.18 -0.43
C LEU A 170 -8.45 -13.56 -1.25
N VAL A 171 -9.61 -13.01 -0.90
CA VAL A 171 -10.87 -13.20 -1.62
C VAL A 171 -11.36 -11.84 -2.09
N ASN A 172 -11.69 -11.72 -3.36
CA ASN A 172 -12.20 -10.47 -3.92
C ASN A 172 -13.70 -10.56 -4.17
N ASP A 173 -14.49 -10.00 -3.26
CA ASP A 173 -15.94 -9.86 -3.37
C ASP A 173 -16.33 -8.44 -3.84
N ALA A 174 -15.36 -7.60 -4.24
CA ALA A 174 -15.58 -6.28 -4.82
C ALA A 174 -15.85 -6.37 -6.33
N PRO A 175 -16.41 -5.31 -6.96
CA PRO A 175 -16.79 -5.31 -8.36
C PRO A 175 -15.63 -5.09 -9.33
N MET A 176 -14.41 -4.82 -8.85
CA MET A 176 -13.23 -4.58 -9.66
C MET A 176 -12.03 -5.39 -9.17
N ALA A 177 -10.95 -5.40 -9.96
CA ALA A 177 -9.71 -6.09 -9.60
C ALA A 177 -9.01 -5.41 -8.43
N HIS A 178 -8.49 -6.22 -7.51
CA HIS A 178 -7.70 -5.77 -6.36
C HIS A 178 -6.60 -6.79 -6.05
N SER A 179 -5.62 -6.37 -5.25
CA SER A 179 -4.54 -7.23 -4.80
C SER A 179 -4.20 -6.95 -3.33
N VAL A 180 -3.16 -7.58 -2.81
CA VAL A 180 -2.57 -7.20 -1.52
C VAL A 180 -1.04 -7.29 -1.58
N ASP A 181 -0.39 -6.23 -1.10
CA ASP A 181 1.04 -6.15 -0.85
C ASP A 181 1.27 -6.13 0.67
N PHE A 182 2.24 -6.93 1.13
CA PHE A 182 2.68 -6.95 2.53
C PHE A 182 4.11 -6.45 2.63
N HIS A 183 4.35 -5.28 3.22
CA HIS A 183 5.70 -4.76 3.43
C HIS A 183 6.57 -5.65 4.35
N ALA A 184 5.94 -6.52 5.15
CA ALA A 184 6.62 -7.54 5.94
C ALA A 184 7.10 -8.75 5.12
N ALA A 185 6.66 -8.88 3.86
CA ALA A 185 6.94 -10.05 3.03
C ALA A 185 8.14 -9.82 2.12
N GLN A 186 9.14 -10.68 2.22
CA GLN A 186 10.29 -10.68 1.31
C GLN A 186 10.10 -11.71 0.19
N ILE A 187 9.10 -11.48 -0.65
CA ILE A 187 8.76 -12.34 -1.80
C ILE A 187 8.64 -11.51 -3.08
N ALA A 188 8.87 -12.17 -4.22
CA ALA A 188 8.78 -11.50 -5.50
C ALA A 188 7.34 -10.97 -5.76
N PRO A 189 7.18 -9.70 -6.16
CA PRO A 189 5.86 -9.07 -6.34
C PRO A 189 4.92 -9.84 -7.27
N ASN A 190 5.42 -10.39 -8.36
CA ASN A 190 4.64 -11.18 -9.33
C ASN A 190 4.04 -12.46 -8.74
N ARG A 191 4.51 -12.92 -7.58
CA ARG A 191 3.96 -14.10 -6.88
C ARG A 191 2.84 -13.76 -5.92
N ALA A 192 2.92 -12.60 -5.26
CA ALA A 192 2.00 -12.21 -4.19
C ALA A 192 1.00 -11.14 -4.64
N PHE A 193 1.47 -10.10 -5.32
CA PHE A 193 0.75 -8.84 -5.51
C PHE A 193 0.00 -8.74 -6.85
N SER A 194 -0.12 -9.85 -7.62
CA SER A 194 -0.92 -9.84 -8.84
C SER A 194 -2.40 -9.73 -8.50
N ASP A 195 -3.12 -9.09 -9.40
CA ASP A 195 -4.55 -8.82 -9.29
C ASP A 195 -5.38 -10.09 -9.09
N VAL A 196 -6.41 -9.96 -8.28
CA VAL A 196 -7.48 -10.92 -8.08
C VAL A 196 -8.75 -10.32 -8.66
N LEU A 197 -9.31 -10.94 -9.69
CA LEU A 197 -10.52 -10.48 -10.35
C LEU A 197 -11.76 -10.65 -9.44
N PRO A 198 -12.86 -9.93 -9.71
CA PRO A 198 -14.12 -10.08 -9.00
C PRO A 198 -14.58 -11.54 -8.86
N GLY A 199 -14.99 -11.94 -7.67
CA GLY A 199 -15.44 -13.29 -7.35
C GLY A 199 -14.33 -14.35 -7.34
N LYS A 200 -13.06 -13.96 -7.45
CA LYS A 200 -11.92 -14.88 -7.41
C LYS A 200 -11.17 -14.80 -6.09
N SER A 201 -10.31 -15.78 -5.87
CA SER A 201 -9.43 -15.81 -4.71
C SER A 201 -8.01 -16.19 -5.11
N LYS A 202 -7.05 -15.77 -4.29
CA LYS A 202 -5.64 -16.11 -4.44
C LYS A 202 -5.07 -16.57 -3.11
N ARG A 203 -4.14 -17.52 -3.16
CA ARG A 203 -3.39 -18.00 -2.01
C ARG A 203 -1.90 -17.85 -2.25
N PHE A 204 -1.20 -17.40 -1.23
CA PHE A 204 0.26 -17.34 -1.21
C PHE A 204 0.75 -17.42 0.23
N SER A 205 2.06 -17.60 0.41
CA SER A 205 2.66 -17.62 1.74
C SER A 205 4.01 -16.92 1.75
N PHE A 206 4.37 -16.39 2.91
CA PHE A 206 5.70 -15.84 3.17
C PHE A 206 6.12 -16.17 4.61
N VAL A 207 7.40 -15.97 4.90
CA VAL A 207 7.93 -16.06 6.27
C VAL A 207 8.05 -14.65 6.82
N ALA A 208 7.49 -14.39 7.99
CA ALA A 208 7.62 -13.12 8.70
C ALA A 208 9.03 -13.04 9.35
N SER A 209 10.04 -12.74 8.53
CA SER A 209 11.46 -12.82 8.93
C SER A 209 12.00 -11.55 9.57
N THR A 210 11.33 -10.41 9.37
CA THR A 210 11.78 -9.10 9.87
C THR A 210 10.80 -8.62 10.93
N PRO A 211 11.25 -8.45 12.19
CA PRO A 211 10.38 -7.94 13.25
C PRO A 211 10.09 -6.44 13.08
N GLY A 212 8.91 -6.02 13.51
CA GLY A 212 8.45 -4.64 13.43
C GLY A 212 6.96 -4.55 13.14
N VAL A 213 6.50 -3.34 12.86
CA VAL A 213 5.16 -3.08 12.35
C VAL A 213 5.25 -2.59 10.92
N PHE A 214 4.43 -3.14 10.05
CA PHE A 214 4.46 -2.88 8.61
C PHE A 214 3.06 -2.64 8.09
N MET A 215 2.97 -1.83 7.03
CA MET A 215 1.75 -1.68 6.27
C MET A 215 1.50 -2.92 5.40
N TYR A 216 0.25 -3.27 5.21
CA TYR A 216 -0.21 -4.00 4.04
C TYR A 216 -1.26 -3.16 3.30
N HIS A 217 -1.29 -3.23 1.97
CA HIS A 217 -2.19 -2.42 1.16
C HIS A 217 -2.52 -3.07 -0.18
N CYS A 218 -3.49 -2.53 -0.89
CA CYS A 218 -3.74 -2.94 -2.27
C CYS A 218 -2.61 -2.43 -3.18
N GLY A 219 -2.01 -3.33 -3.96
CA GLY A 219 -0.95 -3.01 -4.93
C GLY A 219 -1.43 -2.91 -6.37
N THR A 220 -2.75 -3.04 -6.64
CA THR A 220 -3.34 -2.87 -7.97
C THR A 220 -3.13 -1.44 -8.46
N ALA A 221 -2.70 -1.30 -9.71
CA ALA A 221 -2.41 0.02 -10.28
C ALA A 221 -3.71 0.80 -10.60
N PRO A 222 -3.76 2.11 -10.27
CA PRO A 222 -2.78 2.88 -9.52
C PRO A 222 -2.93 2.68 -8.00
N ALA A 223 -1.89 2.12 -7.35
CA ALA A 223 -1.93 1.75 -5.93
C ALA A 223 -2.31 2.91 -5.00
N PHE A 224 -1.85 4.12 -5.33
CA PHE A 224 -2.19 5.36 -4.62
C PHE A 224 -3.71 5.54 -4.46
N MET A 225 -4.48 5.37 -5.54
CA MET A 225 -5.93 5.50 -5.52
C MET A 225 -6.59 4.44 -4.60
N HIS A 226 -6.07 3.21 -4.61
CA HIS A 226 -6.61 2.13 -3.77
C HIS A 226 -6.33 2.40 -2.28
N ILE A 227 -5.14 2.88 -1.94
CA ILE A 227 -4.77 3.27 -0.58
C ILE A 227 -5.64 4.44 -0.11
N ALA A 228 -5.76 5.50 -0.93
CA ALA A 228 -6.59 6.66 -0.63
C ALA A 228 -8.09 6.33 -0.44
N ASN A 229 -8.57 5.21 -1.03
CA ASN A 229 -9.92 4.70 -0.81
C ASN A 229 -10.08 3.83 0.43
N GLY A 230 -9.01 3.55 1.21
CA GLY A 230 -9.10 2.81 2.47
C GLY A 230 -8.50 1.40 2.44
N MET A 231 -7.83 1.00 1.35
CA MET A 231 -7.26 -0.34 1.21
C MET A 231 -5.87 -0.47 1.83
N TYR A 232 -5.79 -0.37 3.13
CA TYR A 232 -4.58 -0.53 3.93
C TYR A 232 -4.88 -1.14 5.30
N GLY A 233 -3.85 -1.63 5.97
CA GLY A 233 -3.90 -2.12 7.35
C GLY A 233 -2.49 -2.37 7.90
N ALA A 234 -2.40 -2.88 9.13
CA ALA A 234 -1.15 -3.14 9.80
C ALA A 234 -0.90 -4.64 10.00
N ILE A 235 0.34 -5.06 9.80
CA ILE A 235 0.85 -6.35 10.25
C ILE A 235 1.98 -6.12 11.25
N VAL A 236 1.84 -6.71 12.45
CA VAL A 236 2.86 -6.72 13.49
C VAL A 236 3.59 -8.06 13.45
N VAL A 237 4.90 -8.00 13.26
CA VAL A 237 5.81 -9.15 13.39
C VAL A 237 6.52 -9.01 14.73
N GLU A 238 6.05 -9.74 15.75
CA GLU A 238 6.58 -9.65 17.09
C GLU A 238 7.99 -10.28 17.17
N PRO A 239 9.02 -9.56 17.66
CA PRO A 239 10.35 -10.12 17.89
C PRO A 239 10.32 -11.27 18.89
N ARG A 240 11.20 -12.28 18.72
CA ARG A 240 11.28 -13.46 19.59
C ARG A 240 11.53 -13.12 21.06
N ASN A 241 12.31 -12.07 21.31
CA ASN A 241 12.76 -11.70 22.66
C ASN A 241 12.19 -10.34 23.08
N LEU A 242 10.97 -10.02 22.64
CA LEU A 242 10.33 -8.78 23.02
C LEU A 242 10.00 -8.79 24.51
N PRO A 243 10.47 -7.80 25.31
CA PRO A 243 10.04 -7.69 26.70
C PRO A 243 8.51 -7.60 26.81
N PRO A 244 7.89 -8.19 27.84
CA PRO A 244 6.46 -8.12 28.02
C PRO A 244 5.98 -6.67 28.21
N ALA A 245 4.78 -6.36 27.74
CA ALA A 245 4.08 -5.13 28.01
C ALA A 245 2.65 -5.46 28.45
N GLN A 246 2.13 -4.73 29.43
CA GLN A 246 0.77 -4.93 29.95
C GLN A 246 -0.28 -4.46 28.96
N ARG A 247 0.07 -3.45 28.17
CA ARG A 247 -0.79 -2.91 27.10
C ARG A 247 -0.02 -2.78 25.81
N GLN A 248 -0.65 -3.19 24.74
CA GLN A 248 -0.09 -3.01 23.39
C GLN A 248 -1.18 -2.48 22.47
N TYR A 249 -0.91 -1.37 21.79
CA TYR A 249 -1.83 -0.70 20.91
C TYR A 249 -1.24 -0.58 19.50
N VAL A 250 -2.08 -0.78 18.49
CA VAL A 250 -1.74 -0.55 17.07
C VAL A 250 -2.48 0.68 16.61
N LEU A 251 -1.73 1.66 16.13
CA LEU A 251 -2.25 2.92 15.63
C LEU A 251 -1.86 3.08 14.16
N VAL A 252 -2.86 3.20 13.30
CA VAL A 252 -2.69 3.42 11.86
C VAL A 252 -3.17 4.83 11.55
N SER A 253 -2.23 5.70 11.16
CA SER A 253 -2.55 7.04 10.64
C SER A 253 -2.98 6.94 9.19
N SER A 254 -3.98 7.70 8.78
CA SER A 254 -4.46 7.74 7.41
C SER A 254 -5.22 9.03 7.10
N GLU A 255 -5.34 9.30 5.81
CA GLU A 255 -5.92 10.52 5.27
C GLU A 255 -7.19 10.20 4.47
N TRP A 256 -8.12 11.16 4.47
CA TRP A 256 -9.36 11.08 3.71
C TRP A 256 -9.55 12.34 2.87
N TYR A 257 -9.76 12.16 1.58
CA TYR A 257 -9.92 13.18 0.55
C TYR A 257 -11.32 13.09 -0.03
N LEU A 258 -12.18 14.03 0.33
CA LEU A 258 -13.62 13.94 0.09
C LEU A 258 -14.06 14.76 -1.12
N ASN A 259 -14.81 14.17 -2.02
CA ASN A 259 -15.51 14.88 -3.10
C ASN A 259 -16.88 15.43 -2.69
N GLY A 260 -17.26 15.30 -1.42
CA GLY A 260 -18.52 15.78 -0.86
C GLY A 260 -18.52 15.70 0.65
N PRO A 261 -19.47 16.31 1.36
CA PRO A 261 -19.48 16.41 2.82
C PRO A 261 -19.72 15.08 3.55
N GLY A 262 -20.13 14.01 2.88
CA GLY A 262 -20.36 12.71 3.50
C GLY A 262 -21.55 12.60 4.46
N LEU A 263 -22.38 13.63 4.57
CA LEU A 263 -23.50 13.72 5.54
C LEU A 263 -24.72 12.91 5.09
N LYS A 264 -25.38 13.32 4.01
CA LYS A 264 -26.59 12.66 3.47
C LYS A 264 -26.22 11.49 2.58
N THR A 265 -25.32 11.72 1.63
CA THR A 265 -24.74 10.73 0.74
C THR A 265 -23.30 10.47 1.19
N PRO A 266 -22.80 9.22 1.22
CA PRO A 266 -21.39 8.97 1.48
C PRO A 266 -20.51 9.75 0.50
N ALA A 267 -19.43 10.33 0.99
CA ALA A 267 -18.38 10.89 0.15
C ALA A 267 -17.62 9.76 -0.57
N SER A 268 -16.96 10.08 -1.66
CA SER A 268 -15.98 9.22 -2.32
C SER A 268 -14.67 9.98 -2.47
N LEU A 269 -13.66 9.34 -3.06
CA LEU A 269 -12.34 9.93 -3.24
C LEU A 269 -12.38 11.15 -4.16
N ASP A 270 -11.76 12.24 -3.72
CA ASP A 270 -11.33 13.37 -4.55
C ASP A 270 -9.85 13.21 -4.87
N LEU A 271 -9.55 12.72 -6.08
CA LEU A 271 -8.17 12.49 -6.52
C LEU A 271 -7.37 13.80 -6.63
N THR A 272 -8.01 14.91 -6.97
CA THR A 272 -7.32 16.21 -7.05
C THR A 272 -6.80 16.63 -5.69
N LYS A 273 -7.62 16.50 -4.64
CA LYS A 273 -7.17 16.77 -3.26
C LYS A 273 -6.05 15.81 -2.82
N ALA A 274 -6.16 14.54 -3.22
CA ALA A 274 -5.14 13.56 -2.88
C ALA A 274 -3.80 13.85 -3.55
N ASP A 275 -3.82 14.22 -4.83
CA ASP A 275 -2.63 14.66 -5.59
C ASP A 275 -2.05 15.96 -5.03
N ASP A 276 -2.90 16.90 -4.61
CA ASP A 276 -2.52 18.16 -3.99
C ASP A 276 -2.12 18.02 -2.50
N MET A 277 -2.18 16.81 -1.93
CA MET A 277 -1.88 16.51 -0.53
C MET A 277 -2.70 17.37 0.47
N THR A 278 -3.98 17.61 0.15
CA THR A 278 -4.90 18.43 0.95
C THR A 278 -6.06 17.60 1.52
N PRO A 279 -5.82 16.72 2.51
CA PRO A 279 -6.86 15.87 3.08
C PRO A 279 -7.92 16.71 3.82
N ASP A 280 -9.17 16.25 3.78
CA ASP A 280 -10.23 16.81 4.60
C ASP A 280 -10.14 16.28 6.05
N TRP A 281 -9.69 15.05 6.22
CA TRP A 281 -9.54 14.42 7.53
C TRP A 281 -8.26 13.60 7.62
N VAL A 282 -7.58 13.70 8.76
CA VAL A 282 -6.50 12.79 9.17
C VAL A 282 -6.99 12.03 10.40
N THR A 283 -6.83 10.70 10.37
CA THR A 283 -7.46 9.83 11.36
C THR A 283 -6.46 8.83 11.93
N TRP A 284 -6.63 8.49 13.20
CA TRP A 284 -6.06 7.30 13.80
C TRP A 284 -7.08 6.17 13.74
N ASN A 285 -6.68 5.03 13.16
CA ASN A 285 -7.55 3.85 13.00
C ASN A 285 -8.90 4.18 12.34
N GLY A 286 -8.86 5.06 11.30
CA GLY A 286 -9.96 5.28 10.37
C GLY A 286 -11.09 6.19 10.83
N TYR A 287 -11.04 6.73 12.07
CA TYR A 287 -12.10 7.63 12.56
C TYR A 287 -11.52 8.83 13.30
N ALA A 288 -12.02 10.02 12.95
CA ALA A 288 -11.53 11.28 13.51
C ALA A 288 -11.76 11.38 15.02
N ALA A 289 -10.67 11.65 15.76
CA ALA A 289 -10.69 11.90 17.20
C ALA A 289 -11.39 10.83 18.05
N GLN A 290 -11.47 9.56 17.60
CA GLN A 290 -12.18 8.52 18.34
C GLN A 290 -11.64 8.30 19.76
N TYR A 291 -10.34 8.46 19.95
CA TYR A 291 -9.69 8.27 21.26
C TYR A 291 -9.88 9.45 22.21
N LYS A 292 -10.51 10.55 21.77
CA LYS A 292 -11.01 11.61 22.66
C LYS A 292 -12.23 11.12 23.44
N THR A 293 -13.13 10.38 22.79
CA THR A 293 -14.37 9.83 23.40
C THR A 293 -14.19 8.42 23.94
N HIS A 294 -13.27 7.67 23.38
CA HIS A 294 -12.94 6.28 23.77
C HIS A 294 -11.43 6.17 24.00
N PRO A 295 -10.90 6.76 25.09
CA PRO A 295 -9.47 6.81 25.32
C PRO A 295 -8.86 5.44 25.50
N LEU A 296 -7.62 5.27 25.01
CA LEU A 296 -6.80 4.12 25.33
C LEU A 296 -6.45 4.16 26.82
N THR A 297 -6.45 3.01 27.47
CA THR A 297 -6.32 2.93 28.93
C THR A 297 -5.08 2.18 29.37
N ALA A 298 -4.46 2.64 30.44
CA ALA A 298 -3.39 1.95 31.15
C ALA A 298 -3.50 2.22 32.65
N MET A 299 -2.96 1.32 33.46
CA MET A 299 -2.85 1.53 34.91
C MET A 299 -1.48 2.15 35.25
N PRO A 300 -1.40 2.92 36.35
CA PRO A 300 -0.10 3.37 36.83
C PRO A 300 0.86 2.19 37.04
N GLY A 301 2.05 2.28 36.45
CA GLY A 301 3.07 1.23 36.45
C GLY A 301 3.00 0.25 35.29
N ASP A 302 1.98 0.32 34.42
CA ASP A 302 1.94 -0.48 33.20
C ASP A 302 3.02 -0.03 32.21
N THR A 303 3.70 -0.98 31.58
CA THR A 303 4.45 -0.75 30.37
C THR A 303 3.47 -0.77 29.20
N VAL A 304 3.40 0.33 28.46
CA VAL A 304 2.56 0.47 27.28
C VAL A 304 3.43 0.46 26.03
N ARG A 305 3.06 -0.34 25.04
CA ARG A 305 3.74 -0.39 23.74
C ARG A 305 2.80 0.08 22.63
N PHE A 306 3.30 0.99 21.81
CA PHE A 306 2.62 1.45 20.60
C PHE A 306 3.30 0.86 19.37
N TRP A 307 2.51 0.31 18.46
CA TRP A 307 2.87 -0.08 17.12
C TRP A 307 2.23 0.93 16.17
N VAL A 308 3.05 1.80 15.59
CA VAL A 308 2.56 2.93 14.81
C VAL A 308 2.88 2.74 13.34
N VAL A 309 1.87 2.85 12.49
CA VAL A 309 1.98 2.78 11.04
C VAL A 309 1.40 4.06 10.44
N ASP A 310 2.17 4.67 9.56
CA ASP A 310 1.66 5.71 8.68
C ASP A 310 1.23 5.06 7.35
N ALA A 311 -0.07 5.08 7.08
CA ALA A 311 -0.63 4.57 5.84
C ALA A 311 -0.83 5.67 4.79
N GLY A 312 -0.73 6.92 5.17
CA GLY A 312 -0.84 8.09 4.30
C GLY A 312 -2.17 8.17 3.54
N PRO A 313 -2.15 8.35 2.21
CA PRO A 313 -1.05 8.03 1.28
C PRO A 313 -0.08 9.17 0.95
N SER A 314 -0.31 10.39 1.43
CA SER A 314 0.41 11.56 0.93
C SER A 314 1.24 12.29 1.99
N LEU A 315 0.77 12.37 3.23
CA LEU A 315 1.43 13.10 4.30
C LEU A 315 2.20 12.17 5.23
N ASN A 316 3.25 12.69 5.84
CA ASN A 316 3.96 12.01 6.92
C ASN A 316 3.26 12.22 8.25
N THR A 317 3.34 11.22 9.12
CA THR A 317 2.82 11.28 10.49
C THR A 317 3.94 11.35 11.51
N ASP A 318 3.94 12.38 12.34
CA ASP A 318 4.81 12.48 13.50
C ASP A 318 4.04 12.04 14.75
N PHE A 319 4.48 10.93 15.35
CA PHE A 319 3.86 10.39 16.57
C PHE A 319 4.68 10.73 17.81
N HIS A 320 4.02 11.30 18.81
CA HIS A 320 4.60 11.44 20.14
C HIS A 320 3.54 11.39 21.23
N VAL A 321 3.96 11.12 22.44
CA VAL A 321 3.12 11.21 23.64
C VAL A 321 3.59 12.41 24.45
N VAL A 322 2.72 13.39 24.63
CA VAL A 322 3.05 14.63 25.36
C VAL A 322 3.50 14.33 26.78
N GLY A 323 4.64 14.87 27.19
CA GLY A 323 5.18 14.68 28.53
C GLY A 323 6.04 13.43 28.69
N THR A 324 6.37 12.72 27.62
CA THR A 324 7.31 11.59 27.67
C THR A 324 8.32 11.61 26.53
N VAL A 325 9.38 10.85 26.66
CA VAL A 325 10.35 10.53 25.62
C VAL A 325 10.13 9.07 25.22
N LEU A 326 10.02 8.78 23.92
CA LEU A 326 9.81 7.45 23.36
C LEU A 326 11.14 6.82 22.96
#